data_7e36ac5c869f8b541b1f5160f9d5aebb
#
_entry.id   7e36ac5c869f8b541b1f5160f9d5aebb
#
_cell.length_a   1.000
_cell.length_b   1.000
_cell.length_c   1.000
_cell.angle_alpha   90.00
_cell.angle_beta   90.00
_cell.angle_gamma   90.00
#
_symmetry.space_group_name_H-M   'P 1'
#
loop_
_entity.id
_entity.type
_entity.pdbx_description
1 polymer ?
#
loop_
_entity_poly.entity_id
_entity_poly.type
_entity_poly.pdbx_seq_one_letter_code
_entity_poly.pdbx_strand_id
1 'polypeptide(L)'
;MSKFTRRTLLTGAAAAGLTLATAGTAAARPGIALRTGGIPLTHEDRRVVVIGSGFGGGVTALRLAEAGVPVLLLERGRRWATGPNAQTFPLATRPDKRLLWYRSDPVVFGQPLLFERYAGLVEAVPGAGMTALCAAGLGGGSLIYQGMSLQPEREVFETHFPAGMDWDRMDRVHYPKVARMLGLATAPDELIAHRNYTAARVFADRVRGAGMPLSKIPMPIDWNYALAELRGEMTPSYTNGDGAMGVNNGGKHSVDVTYVAAAEATGLLDVQTLHEVTEIERAADGRWVVRVDRVDLAGTVLENKVITTGALVLSAGSLNTTRMLVRAAALGHIPDLPDELGRGWGTNADRIYVWRNASAGFGAAQGGPVVYGSKNWDDPKSAFTVIQASIPSLPVDPGATMLVGYGVSTGRGEFVYESGADTATLRWPGDGDRAIQEGHIGPAVQRIAGPDSALIDTNALFPSTWHPLGGANMGSVCDLDGRVLGQRGLYVIDGALMPGNTAACNPSMTIAAVAERALENLVRTDVGTLI
;
A
#
# COMPACT_ATOMS: atom_id res chain seq x y z
N MET A 1 1.29 32.14 -26.77
CA MET A 1 0.89 30.72 -26.56
C MET A 1 2.13 29.86 -26.60
N SER A 2 2.75 29.60 -25.45
CA SER A 2 3.96 28.78 -25.34
C SER A 2 3.54 27.31 -25.45
N LYS A 3 4.19 26.59 -26.35
CA LYS A 3 4.00 25.15 -26.54
C LYS A 3 4.56 24.40 -25.30
N PHE A 4 3.72 24.13 -24.32
CA PHE A 4 4.06 23.15 -23.28
C PHE A 4 4.14 21.77 -23.96
N THR A 5 5.33 21.21 -23.99
CA THR A 5 5.55 19.88 -24.56
C THR A 5 4.98 18.80 -23.62
N ARG A 6 4.51 17.68 -24.19
CA ARG A 6 4.06 16.47 -23.48
C ARG A 6 5.00 16.03 -22.33
N ARG A 7 6.27 16.38 -22.40
CA ARG A 7 7.30 16.09 -21.38
C ARG A 7 7.03 16.76 -20.03
N THR A 8 6.53 17.99 -19.99
CA THR A 8 6.29 18.74 -18.74
C THR A 8 5.04 18.23 -17.99
N LEU A 9 4.08 17.65 -18.72
CA LEU A 9 2.89 17.04 -18.12
C LEU A 9 3.23 15.69 -17.44
N LEU A 10 4.17 14.95 -18.00
CA LEU A 10 4.58 13.62 -17.51
C LEU A 10 5.39 13.69 -16.21
N THR A 11 6.21 14.73 -16.04
CA THR A 11 7.00 14.90 -14.81
C THR A 11 6.13 15.25 -13.59
N GLY A 12 5.05 16.00 -13.78
CA GLY A 12 4.15 16.33 -12.67
C GLY A 12 3.27 15.16 -12.22
N ALA A 13 2.86 14.30 -13.13
CA ALA A 13 2.02 13.13 -12.83
C ALA A 13 2.78 11.94 -12.23
N ALA A 14 4.08 11.80 -12.56
CA ALA A 14 4.93 10.72 -12.03
C ALA A 14 5.14 10.80 -10.52
N ALA A 15 4.87 11.94 -9.93
CA ALA A 15 5.16 12.19 -8.53
C ALA A 15 4.04 11.85 -7.55
N ALA A 16 2.85 11.62 -8.01
CA ALA A 16 1.70 11.47 -7.11
C ALA A 16 1.01 10.13 -7.14
N GLY A 17 1.34 9.34 -8.05
CA GLY A 17 0.83 8.00 -8.23
C GLY A 17 1.28 7.52 -9.60
N LEU A 18 2.04 6.49 -9.63
CA LEU A 18 2.35 5.75 -10.84
C LEU A 18 1.03 5.24 -11.41
N THR A 19 0.49 5.90 -12.42
CA THR A 19 -0.61 5.37 -13.21
C THR A 19 -0.04 4.69 -14.43
N LEU A 20 -0.22 3.38 -14.53
CA LEU A 20 0.30 2.55 -15.59
C LEU A 20 -0.82 2.14 -16.54
N ALA A 21 -0.60 2.33 -17.83
CA ALA A 21 -1.51 1.82 -18.84
C ALA A 21 -0.94 0.55 -19.48
N THR A 22 -1.75 -0.47 -19.53
CA THR A 22 -1.52 -1.60 -20.43
C THR A 22 -2.75 -1.82 -21.29
N ALA A 23 -2.70 -1.36 -22.54
CA ALA A 23 -3.45 -1.97 -23.62
C ALA A 23 -2.41 -2.68 -24.50
N GLY A 24 -2.00 -3.86 -24.10
CA GLY A 24 -1.08 -4.69 -24.86
C GLY A 24 -1.33 -6.14 -24.52
N THR A 25 -1.63 -6.94 -25.54
CA THR A 25 -1.64 -8.41 -25.47
C THR A 25 -0.41 -8.89 -24.70
N ALA A 26 -0.62 -9.69 -23.66
CA ALA A 26 0.44 -10.34 -22.90
C ALA A 26 1.36 -11.09 -23.88
N ALA A 27 2.47 -10.46 -24.24
CA ALA A 27 3.57 -11.16 -24.88
C ALA A 27 4.14 -12.11 -23.83
N ALA A 28 4.10 -13.41 -24.11
CA ALA A 28 4.73 -14.43 -23.29
C ALA A 28 6.16 -13.98 -22.96
N ARG A 29 6.46 -13.80 -21.69
CA ARG A 29 7.83 -13.49 -21.23
C ARG A 29 8.75 -14.61 -21.70
N PRO A 30 9.95 -14.32 -22.26
CA PRO A 30 10.93 -15.36 -22.54
C PRO A 30 11.21 -16.09 -21.23
N GLY A 31 11.00 -17.41 -21.23
CA GLY A 31 11.31 -18.28 -20.11
C GLY A 31 12.74 -18.00 -19.65
N ILE A 32 12.92 -17.77 -18.34
CA ILE A 32 14.24 -17.69 -17.72
C ILE A 32 14.91 -19.02 -18.01
N ALA A 33 15.98 -18.99 -18.83
CA ALA A 33 16.78 -20.18 -19.08
C ALA A 33 17.28 -20.71 -17.72
N LEU A 34 16.81 -21.90 -17.36
CA LEU A 34 17.32 -22.64 -16.21
C LEU A 34 18.83 -22.79 -16.38
N ARG A 35 19.59 -22.07 -15.58
CA ARG A 35 21.00 -22.38 -15.41
C ARG A 35 21.07 -23.73 -14.70
N THR A 36 21.34 -24.78 -15.46
CA THR A 36 21.62 -26.13 -14.95
C THR A 36 23.03 -26.16 -14.33
N GLY A 37 23.15 -25.60 -13.17
CA GLY A 37 24.40 -25.56 -12.41
C GLY A 37 24.10 -25.13 -10.99
N GLY A 38 23.84 -26.13 -10.11
CA GLY A 38 24.16 -26.07 -8.70
C GLY A 38 23.58 -24.94 -7.85
N ILE A 39 22.33 -24.45 -8.09
CA ILE A 39 21.68 -23.56 -7.09
C ILE A 39 21.50 -24.38 -5.81
N PRO A 40 22.06 -23.94 -4.66
CA PRO A 40 21.91 -24.64 -3.39
C PRO A 40 20.43 -24.80 -3.02
N LEU A 41 20.05 -25.96 -2.48
CA LEU A 41 18.75 -26.22 -1.90
C LEU A 41 18.93 -26.44 -0.39
N THR A 42 18.26 -25.63 0.41
CA THR A 42 18.27 -25.73 1.87
C THR A 42 16.89 -26.06 2.42
N HIS A 43 16.87 -26.70 3.59
CA HIS A 43 15.65 -27.06 4.30
C HIS A 43 15.70 -26.45 5.69
N GLU A 44 14.61 -25.78 6.09
CA GLU A 44 14.45 -25.17 7.40
C GLU A 44 13.15 -25.64 8.05
N ASP A 45 13.18 -25.78 9.38
CA ASP A 45 11.98 -25.98 10.19
C ASP A 45 11.79 -24.76 11.08
N ARG A 46 10.63 -24.16 11.02
CA ARG A 46 10.30 -22.92 11.73
C ARG A 46 8.98 -23.05 12.47
N ARG A 47 8.89 -22.44 13.65
CA ARG A 47 7.65 -22.45 14.42
C ARG A 47 6.54 -21.69 13.72
N VAL A 48 6.81 -20.45 13.33
CA VAL A 48 5.89 -19.58 12.58
C VAL A 48 6.63 -18.94 11.41
N VAL A 49 5.98 -18.93 10.25
CA VAL A 49 6.44 -18.17 9.08
C VAL A 49 5.42 -17.10 8.75
N VAL A 50 5.89 -15.85 8.61
CA VAL A 50 5.11 -14.70 8.15
C VAL A 50 5.63 -14.31 6.77
N ILE A 51 4.76 -14.25 5.77
CA ILE A 51 5.11 -13.86 4.40
C ILE A 51 4.66 -12.43 4.16
N GLY A 52 5.63 -11.52 3.98
CA GLY A 52 5.40 -10.09 3.78
C GLY A 52 5.48 -9.28 5.07
N SER A 53 6.08 -8.10 4.96
CA SER A 53 6.48 -7.24 6.07
C SER A 53 5.70 -5.92 6.14
N GLY A 54 4.56 -5.80 5.44
CA GLY A 54 3.69 -4.63 5.50
C GLY A 54 2.99 -4.46 6.84
N PHE A 55 1.93 -3.65 6.88
CA PHE A 55 1.20 -3.36 8.14
C PHE A 55 0.78 -4.62 8.89
N GLY A 56 0.16 -5.57 8.21
CA GLY A 56 -0.27 -6.82 8.84
C GLY A 56 0.88 -7.69 9.32
N GLY A 57 1.91 -7.86 8.48
CA GLY A 57 3.08 -8.67 8.82
C GLY A 57 3.92 -8.08 9.94
N GLY A 58 4.11 -6.76 9.97
CA GLY A 58 4.80 -6.07 11.06
C GLY A 58 4.08 -6.20 12.39
N VAL A 59 2.74 -6.00 12.41
CA VAL A 59 1.91 -6.23 13.60
C VAL A 59 2.02 -7.69 14.05
N THR A 60 1.88 -8.63 13.11
CA THR A 60 1.97 -10.08 13.41
C THR A 60 3.31 -10.43 14.05
N ALA A 61 4.41 -10.00 13.43
CA ALA A 61 5.76 -10.28 13.91
C ALA A 61 5.96 -9.76 15.35
N LEU A 62 5.53 -8.52 15.62
CA LEU A 62 5.67 -7.93 16.95
C LEU A 62 4.82 -8.66 18.00
N ARG A 63 3.52 -8.87 17.72
CA ARG A 63 2.62 -9.45 18.74
C ARG A 63 2.95 -10.89 19.06
N LEU A 64 3.40 -11.69 18.08
CA LEU A 64 3.88 -13.06 18.31
C LEU A 64 5.21 -13.06 19.07
N ALA A 65 6.16 -12.20 18.71
CA ALA A 65 7.43 -12.09 19.42
C ALA A 65 7.24 -11.65 20.90
N GLU A 66 6.36 -10.69 21.17
CA GLU A 66 5.95 -10.28 22.52
C GLU A 66 5.30 -11.43 23.32
N ALA A 67 4.62 -12.36 22.63
CA ALA A 67 4.05 -13.56 23.24
C ALA A 67 5.08 -14.70 23.42
N GLY A 68 6.36 -14.46 23.16
CA GLY A 68 7.43 -15.44 23.30
C GLY A 68 7.55 -16.44 22.15
N VAL A 69 6.94 -16.17 21.01
CA VAL A 69 6.95 -17.04 19.83
C VAL A 69 8.08 -16.63 18.88
N PRO A 70 9.04 -17.53 18.54
CA PRO A 70 10.01 -17.28 17.49
C PRO A 70 9.33 -17.17 16.10
N VAL A 71 9.60 -16.10 15.38
CA VAL A 71 8.99 -15.77 14.08
C VAL A 71 10.06 -15.66 13.01
N LEU A 72 9.84 -16.30 11.85
CA LEU A 72 10.56 -16.02 10.61
C LEU A 72 9.69 -15.09 9.75
N LEU A 73 10.20 -13.92 9.40
CA LEU A 73 9.57 -12.95 8.50
C LEU A 73 10.28 -12.95 7.15
N LEU A 74 9.58 -13.36 6.10
CA LEU A 74 10.07 -13.37 4.72
C LEU A 74 9.59 -12.12 3.97
N GLU A 75 10.54 -11.38 3.41
CA GLU A 75 10.27 -10.21 2.57
C GLU A 75 11.00 -10.33 1.22
N ARG A 76 10.25 -10.22 0.13
CA ARG A 76 10.82 -10.32 -1.23
C ARG A 76 11.71 -9.14 -1.59
N GLY A 77 11.38 -7.94 -1.09
CA GLY A 77 12.16 -6.74 -1.33
C GLY A 77 13.34 -6.61 -0.37
N ARG A 78 14.06 -5.52 -0.50
CA ARG A 78 15.22 -5.20 0.32
C ARG A 78 14.86 -4.34 1.53
N ARG A 79 15.78 -4.20 2.49
CA ARG A 79 15.71 -3.16 3.51
C ARG A 79 16.14 -1.83 2.91
N TRP A 80 15.34 -0.78 3.12
CA TRP A 80 15.59 0.58 2.64
C TRP A 80 16.01 1.46 3.82
N ALA A 81 17.30 1.52 4.09
CA ALA A 81 17.82 2.27 5.22
C ALA A 81 17.55 3.78 5.04
N THR A 82 17.07 4.42 6.10
CA THR A 82 16.82 5.85 6.18
C THR A 82 17.72 6.51 7.23
N GLY A 83 17.80 7.82 7.20
CA GLY A 83 18.56 8.60 8.15
C GLY A 83 18.81 10.01 7.64
N PRO A 84 19.37 10.92 8.46
CA PRO A 84 19.67 12.28 8.03
C PRO A 84 20.51 12.27 6.75
N ASN A 85 20.04 12.96 5.72
CA ASN A 85 20.71 13.07 4.40
C ASN A 85 20.96 11.75 3.66
N ALA A 86 20.22 10.67 3.96
CA ALA A 86 20.27 9.43 3.19
C ALA A 86 19.83 9.67 1.74
N GLN A 87 20.29 8.80 0.84
CA GLN A 87 19.96 8.82 -0.60
C GLN A 87 19.54 7.42 -1.06
N THR A 88 18.80 6.72 -0.22
CA THR A 88 18.40 5.32 -0.43
C THR A 88 17.26 5.18 -1.43
N PHE A 89 16.23 6.02 -1.29
CA PHE A 89 15.07 6.01 -2.17
C PHE A 89 15.32 6.79 -3.47
N PRO A 90 14.65 6.40 -4.58
CA PRO A 90 14.69 7.16 -5.82
C PRO A 90 13.99 8.53 -5.64
N LEU A 91 14.36 9.50 -6.47
CA LEU A 91 13.66 10.79 -6.55
C LEU A 91 12.63 10.74 -7.68
N ALA A 92 11.42 11.24 -7.44
CA ALA A 92 10.37 11.28 -8.45
C ALA A 92 10.75 12.13 -9.67
N THR A 93 11.54 13.19 -9.47
CA THR A 93 12.05 14.05 -10.54
C THR A 93 13.22 13.44 -11.34
N ARG A 94 13.86 12.41 -10.78
CA ARG A 94 14.99 11.71 -11.42
C ARG A 94 14.91 10.22 -11.08
N PRO A 95 13.90 9.50 -11.64
CA PRO A 95 13.73 8.08 -11.38
C PRO A 95 14.91 7.28 -11.95
N ASP A 96 15.28 6.21 -11.25
CA ASP A 96 16.32 5.26 -11.64
C ASP A 96 15.89 3.82 -11.37
N LYS A 97 16.79 2.83 -11.53
CA LYS A 97 16.51 1.41 -11.34
C LYS A 97 15.90 1.05 -9.99
N ARG A 98 16.08 1.89 -8.96
CA ARG A 98 15.50 1.67 -7.61
C ARG A 98 13.99 1.86 -7.58
N LEU A 99 13.39 2.48 -8.62
CA LEU A 99 11.97 2.72 -8.69
C LEU A 99 11.17 1.43 -8.89
N LEU A 100 11.52 0.61 -9.89
CA LEU A 100 10.71 -0.53 -10.29
C LEU A 100 11.26 -1.87 -9.78
N TRP A 101 10.37 -2.66 -9.21
CA TRP A 101 10.61 -4.08 -8.94
C TRP A 101 10.87 -4.83 -10.25
N TYR A 102 11.85 -5.73 -10.29
CA TYR A 102 12.31 -6.37 -11.52
C TYR A 102 11.25 -7.22 -12.26
N ARG A 103 10.10 -7.49 -11.64
CA ARG A 103 8.92 -8.12 -12.27
C ARG A 103 7.79 -7.14 -12.57
N SER A 104 7.96 -5.86 -12.26
CA SER A 104 6.98 -4.83 -12.58
C SER A 104 6.79 -4.70 -14.07
N ASP A 105 5.58 -4.34 -14.51
CA ASP A 105 5.38 -3.83 -15.86
C ASP A 105 6.25 -2.57 -16.05
N PRO A 106 7.10 -2.53 -17.07
CA PRO A 106 7.99 -1.41 -17.30
C PRO A 106 7.29 -0.19 -17.94
N VAL A 107 6.04 -0.31 -18.35
CA VAL A 107 5.34 0.79 -19.03
C VAL A 107 4.71 1.75 -18.01
N VAL A 108 5.21 2.99 -17.97
CA VAL A 108 4.70 4.06 -17.12
C VAL A 108 4.11 5.15 -18.00
N PHE A 109 2.83 5.49 -17.80
CA PHE A 109 2.10 6.48 -18.60
C PHE A 109 2.19 6.24 -20.12
N GLY A 110 2.15 4.97 -20.54
CA GLY A 110 2.27 4.60 -21.95
C GLY A 110 3.69 4.73 -22.52
N GLN A 111 4.69 5.05 -21.70
CA GLN A 111 6.09 5.13 -22.07
C GLN A 111 6.89 4.05 -21.37
N PRO A 112 7.72 3.27 -22.09
CA PRO A 112 8.57 2.28 -21.45
C PRO A 112 9.65 2.96 -20.61
N LEU A 113 9.76 2.56 -19.33
CA LEU A 113 10.90 2.90 -18.46
C LEU A 113 11.91 1.78 -18.55
N LEU A 114 12.96 2.04 -19.32
CA LEU A 114 14.04 1.07 -19.51
C LEU A 114 15.09 1.25 -18.40
N PHE A 115 14.83 0.62 -17.25
CA PHE A 115 15.81 0.54 -16.18
C PHE A 115 16.51 -0.82 -16.19
N GLU A 116 17.74 -0.84 -15.70
CA GLU A 116 18.42 -2.07 -15.32
C GLU A 116 17.57 -2.84 -14.29
N ARG A 117 17.53 -4.17 -14.41
CA ARG A 117 16.79 -5.03 -13.45
C ARG A 117 17.28 -4.80 -12.03
N TYR A 118 16.36 -4.55 -11.13
CA TYR A 118 16.66 -4.26 -9.73
C TYR A 118 15.50 -4.63 -8.80
N ALA A 119 15.83 -5.00 -7.56
CA ALA A 119 14.85 -5.16 -6.48
C ALA A 119 14.34 -3.77 -6.03
N GLY A 120 13.63 -3.10 -6.94
CA GLY A 120 13.13 -1.76 -6.75
C GLY A 120 11.87 -1.70 -5.89
N LEU A 121 11.40 -0.49 -5.65
CA LEU A 121 10.44 -0.15 -4.59
C LEU A 121 8.99 -0.48 -4.96
N VAL A 122 8.61 -0.35 -6.23
CA VAL A 122 7.21 -0.41 -6.69
C VAL A 122 7.05 -1.50 -7.73
N GLU A 123 6.01 -2.30 -7.57
CA GLU A 123 5.52 -3.22 -8.59
C GLU A 123 4.16 -2.77 -9.09
N ALA A 124 4.04 -2.61 -10.40
CA ALA A 124 2.78 -2.49 -11.09
C ALA A 124 2.33 -3.86 -11.56
N VAL A 125 1.13 -4.24 -11.15
CA VAL A 125 0.50 -5.52 -11.48
C VAL A 125 -0.67 -5.25 -12.41
N PRO A 126 -0.53 -5.53 -13.71
CA PRO A 126 -1.62 -5.36 -14.65
C PRO A 126 -2.72 -6.39 -14.41
N GLY A 127 -3.97 -5.95 -14.51
CA GLY A 127 -5.16 -6.78 -14.53
C GLY A 127 -6.07 -6.39 -15.68
N ALA A 128 -7.12 -7.18 -15.93
CA ALA A 128 -8.16 -6.80 -16.85
C ALA A 128 -9.01 -5.66 -16.24
N GLY A 129 -8.97 -4.49 -16.85
CA GLY A 129 -9.73 -3.30 -16.44
C GLY A 129 -9.06 -2.38 -15.42
N MET A 130 -7.96 -2.80 -14.79
CA MET A 130 -7.25 -1.97 -13.80
C MET A 130 -5.81 -2.45 -13.59
N THR A 131 -4.89 -1.52 -13.37
CA THR A 131 -3.54 -1.82 -12.85
C THR A 131 -3.50 -1.53 -11.36
N ALA A 132 -3.02 -2.48 -10.56
CA ALA A 132 -2.84 -2.28 -9.14
C ALA A 132 -1.36 -2.11 -8.78
N LEU A 133 -1.08 -1.19 -7.84
CA LEU A 133 0.27 -0.89 -7.40
C LEU A 133 0.53 -1.49 -6.03
N CYS A 134 1.72 -2.05 -5.83
CA CYS A 134 2.19 -2.50 -4.53
C CYS A 134 3.67 -2.19 -4.32
N ALA A 135 4.09 -2.19 -3.06
CA ALA A 135 5.49 -1.96 -2.69
C ALA A 135 6.26 -3.26 -2.54
N ALA A 136 7.57 -3.20 -2.75
CA ALA A 136 8.53 -4.25 -2.46
C ALA A 136 9.65 -3.71 -1.57
N GLY A 137 9.71 -4.20 -0.34
CA GLY A 137 10.69 -3.77 0.67
C GLY A 137 10.22 -4.03 2.07
N LEU A 138 11.15 -4.15 3.00
CA LEU A 138 10.85 -4.32 4.41
C LEU A 138 10.06 -3.11 4.92
N GLY A 139 8.82 -3.35 5.38
CA GLY A 139 7.84 -2.31 5.71
C GLY A 139 6.69 -2.21 4.70
N GLY A 140 6.81 -2.85 3.52
CA GLY A 140 5.75 -2.92 2.51
C GLY A 140 5.26 -1.54 2.07
N GLY A 141 3.94 -1.39 1.91
CA GLY A 141 3.28 -0.15 1.48
C GLY A 141 3.58 1.08 2.34
N SER A 142 4.01 0.90 3.60
CA SER A 142 4.37 2.00 4.48
C SER A 142 5.60 2.79 4.00
N LEU A 143 6.41 2.22 3.13
CA LEU A 143 7.57 2.90 2.54
C LEU A 143 7.15 4.00 1.55
N ILE A 144 6.12 3.74 0.74
CA ILE A 144 5.72 4.60 -0.39
C ILE A 144 4.42 5.38 -0.19
N TYR A 145 3.61 5.06 0.85
CA TYR A 145 2.37 5.79 1.07
C TYR A 145 2.61 7.23 1.56
N GLN A 146 1.64 8.11 1.34
CA GLN A 146 1.73 9.51 1.76
C GLN A 146 1.70 9.68 3.29
N GLY A 147 1.38 8.62 4.04
CA GLY A 147 1.36 8.62 5.50
C GLY A 147 0.00 8.95 6.12
N MET A 148 -1.02 9.21 5.32
CA MET A 148 -2.36 9.47 5.85
C MET A 148 -2.82 8.33 6.75
N SER A 149 -3.34 8.68 7.94
CA SER A 149 -3.74 7.69 8.94
C SER A 149 -5.10 8.08 9.50
N LEU A 150 -6.13 7.88 8.68
CA LEU A 150 -7.51 8.17 9.05
C LEU A 150 -8.17 6.95 9.70
N GLN A 151 -8.89 7.22 10.78
CA GLN A 151 -9.84 6.31 11.38
C GLN A 151 -11.23 6.67 10.85
N PRO A 152 -12.04 5.71 10.37
CA PRO A 152 -13.41 5.98 9.94
C PRO A 152 -14.29 6.35 11.15
N GLU A 153 -15.43 6.98 10.87
CA GLU A 153 -16.48 7.15 11.87
C GLU A 153 -17.30 5.87 12.01
N ARG A 154 -17.98 5.72 13.17
CA ARG A 154 -18.75 4.52 13.53
C ARG A 154 -19.70 4.08 12.43
N GLU A 155 -20.56 4.98 11.97
CA GLU A 155 -21.62 4.64 11.02
C GLU A 155 -21.05 4.19 9.66
N VAL A 156 -19.95 4.82 9.21
CA VAL A 156 -19.27 4.41 7.98
C VAL A 156 -18.61 3.03 8.16
N PHE A 157 -17.95 2.80 9.30
CA PHE A 157 -17.33 1.51 9.59
C PHE A 157 -18.37 0.38 9.66
N GLU A 158 -19.41 0.56 10.47
CA GLU A 158 -20.46 -0.47 10.69
C GLU A 158 -21.28 -0.76 9.42
N THR A 159 -21.35 0.19 8.47
CA THR A 159 -21.98 -0.01 7.16
C THR A 159 -21.17 -0.93 6.24
N HIS A 160 -19.84 -0.93 6.36
CA HIS A 160 -18.94 -1.59 5.40
C HIS A 160 -18.19 -2.80 5.96
N PHE A 161 -18.12 -2.95 7.29
CA PHE A 161 -17.49 -4.09 7.93
C PHE A 161 -18.52 -5.07 8.48
N PRO A 162 -18.18 -6.37 8.60
CA PRO A 162 -19.07 -7.35 9.18
C PRO A 162 -19.52 -6.98 10.61
N ALA A 163 -20.77 -7.28 10.95
CA ALA A 163 -21.39 -6.93 12.24
C ALA A 163 -20.64 -7.48 13.48
N GLY A 164 -19.81 -8.50 13.32
CA GLY A 164 -18.98 -9.03 14.41
C GLY A 164 -17.71 -8.20 14.70
N MET A 165 -17.43 -7.15 13.93
CA MET A 165 -16.34 -6.23 14.21
C MET A 165 -16.81 -5.19 15.23
N ASP A 166 -16.43 -5.38 16.49
CA ASP A 166 -16.78 -4.50 17.59
C ASP A 166 -16.15 -3.11 17.43
N TRP A 167 -16.96 -2.14 16.97
CA TRP A 167 -16.51 -0.77 16.76
C TRP A 167 -16.00 -0.13 18.05
N ASP A 168 -16.69 -0.31 19.19
CA ASP A 168 -16.28 0.31 20.44
C ASP A 168 -14.88 -0.11 20.87
N ARG A 169 -14.54 -1.37 20.59
CA ARG A 169 -13.22 -1.90 20.87
C ARG A 169 -12.20 -1.44 19.82
N MET A 170 -12.57 -1.38 18.55
CA MET A 170 -11.72 -0.81 17.49
C MET A 170 -11.34 0.63 17.83
N ASP A 171 -12.33 1.47 18.16
CA ASP A 171 -12.16 2.88 18.47
C ASP A 171 -11.32 3.14 19.73
N ARG A 172 -11.58 2.40 20.81
CA ARG A 172 -10.94 2.68 22.10
C ARG A 172 -9.61 1.95 22.32
N VAL A 173 -9.36 0.86 21.60
CA VAL A 173 -8.18 0.00 21.82
C VAL A 173 -7.28 -0.07 20.59
N HIS A 174 -7.82 -0.57 19.45
CA HIS A 174 -6.96 -0.98 18.34
C HIS A 174 -6.46 0.20 17.50
N TYR A 175 -7.32 1.14 17.11
CA TYR A 175 -6.89 2.36 16.42
C TYR A 175 -5.92 3.21 17.27
N PRO A 176 -6.18 3.48 18.57
CA PRO A 176 -5.24 4.20 19.41
C PRO A 176 -3.91 3.47 19.60
N LYS A 177 -3.90 2.13 19.61
CA LYS A 177 -2.68 1.33 19.69
C LYS A 177 -1.81 1.54 18.45
N VAL A 178 -2.40 1.50 17.26
CA VAL A 178 -1.72 1.81 15.99
C VAL A 178 -1.22 3.26 15.99
N ALA A 179 -2.07 4.21 16.40
CA ALA A 179 -1.71 5.64 16.43
C ALA A 179 -0.46 5.90 17.30
N ARG A 180 -0.38 5.26 18.47
CA ARG A 180 0.80 5.36 19.37
C ARG A 180 2.02 4.70 18.74
N MET A 181 1.86 3.50 18.16
CA MET A 181 2.97 2.75 17.57
C MET A 181 3.60 3.47 16.39
N LEU A 182 2.78 4.12 15.58
CA LEU A 182 3.23 4.92 14.43
C LEU A 182 3.56 6.37 14.80
N GLY A 183 3.36 6.80 16.06
CA GLY A 183 3.63 8.17 16.49
C GLY A 183 2.87 9.21 15.67
N LEU A 184 1.54 9.00 15.47
CA LEU A 184 0.75 9.87 14.60
C LEU A 184 0.66 11.30 15.16
N ALA A 185 0.95 12.27 14.29
CA ALA A 185 0.83 13.69 14.59
C ALA A 185 0.37 14.47 13.35
N THR A 186 -0.28 15.63 13.57
CA THR A 186 -0.63 16.55 12.48
C THR A 186 0.50 17.55 12.24
N ALA A 187 0.61 18.06 10.99
CA ALA A 187 1.59 19.06 10.64
C ALA A 187 1.46 20.32 11.52
N PRO A 188 2.55 20.84 12.11
CA PRO A 188 2.53 22.05 12.94
C PRO A 188 2.23 23.29 12.10
N ASP A 189 1.58 24.29 12.71
CA ASP A 189 1.19 25.51 12.02
C ASP A 189 2.40 26.31 11.50
N GLU A 190 3.52 26.26 12.21
CA GLU A 190 4.79 26.85 11.75
C GLU A 190 5.23 26.27 10.39
N LEU A 191 5.18 24.97 10.23
CA LEU A 191 5.51 24.29 8.99
C LEU A 191 4.54 24.70 7.88
N ILE A 192 3.23 24.70 8.17
CA ILE A 192 2.17 25.04 7.22
C ILE A 192 2.27 26.51 6.76
N ALA A 193 2.74 27.41 7.60
CA ALA A 193 2.95 28.82 7.28
C ALA A 193 4.07 29.04 6.26
N HIS A 194 5.01 28.11 6.13
CA HIS A 194 6.13 28.25 5.20
C HIS A 194 5.67 28.24 3.73
N ARG A 195 6.40 28.97 2.87
CA ARG A 195 6.08 29.14 1.43
C ARG A 195 5.92 27.81 0.68
N ASN A 196 6.64 26.75 1.06
CA ASN A 196 6.53 25.43 0.42
C ASN A 196 5.15 24.78 0.63
N TYR A 197 4.36 25.23 1.62
CA TYR A 197 3.03 24.69 1.91
C TYR A 197 1.90 25.58 1.37
N THR A 198 2.19 26.46 0.41
CA THR A 198 1.17 27.34 -0.21
C THR A 198 0.07 26.51 -0.88
N ALA A 199 0.40 25.42 -1.59
CA ALA A 199 -0.60 24.55 -2.20
C ALA A 199 -1.59 23.98 -1.18
N ALA A 200 -1.11 23.56 0.01
CA ALA A 200 -1.96 23.07 1.09
C ALA A 200 -2.88 24.17 1.66
N ARG A 201 -2.38 25.40 1.81
CA ARG A 201 -3.21 26.54 2.26
C ARG A 201 -4.26 26.93 1.21
N VAL A 202 -3.90 26.99 -0.07
CA VAL A 202 -4.84 27.23 -1.17
C VAL A 202 -5.96 26.18 -1.17
N PHE A 203 -5.61 24.89 -1.01
CA PHE A 203 -6.60 23.84 -0.88
C PHE A 203 -7.53 24.08 0.32
N ALA A 204 -6.97 24.40 1.49
CA ALA A 204 -7.76 24.64 2.69
C ALA A 204 -8.75 25.81 2.50
N ASP A 205 -8.32 26.90 1.87
CA ASP A 205 -9.18 28.05 1.61
C ASP A 205 -10.28 27.74 0.59
N ARG A 206 -9.97 26.96 -0.45
CA ARG A 206 -10.96 26.49 -1.44
C ARG A 206 -11.99 25.54 -0.83
N VAL A 207 -11.57 24.61 0.04
CA VAL A 207 -12.49 23.71 0.76
C VAL A 207 -13.45 24.52 1.64
N ARG A 208 -12.93 25.49 2.41
CA ARG A 208 -13.78 26.39 3.24
C ARG A 208 -14.73 27.22 2.39
N GLY A 209 -14.22 27.80 1.29
CA GLY A 209 -15.05 28.58 0.34
C GLY A 209 -16.13 27.74 -0.34
N ALA A 210 -15.91 26.46 -0.52
CA ALA A 210 -16.88 25.50 -1.01
C ALA A 210 -17.89 25.03 0.06
N GLY A 211 -17.77 25.49 1.31
CA GLY A 211 -18.61 25.06 2.43
C GLY A 211 -18.45 23.58 2.79
N MET A 212 -17.27 23.00 2.54
CA MET A 212 -16.98 21.60 2.82
C MET A 212 -16.16 21.44 4.11
N PRO A 213 -16.27 20.29 4.82
CA PRO A 213 -15.49 20.05 6.02
C PRO A 213 -14.00 20.03 5.73
N LEU A 214 -13.20 20.58 6.63
CA LEU A 214 -11.74 20.62 6.53
C LEU A 214 -11.11 20.17 7.84
N SER A 215 -10.14 19.25 7.77
CA SER A 215 -9.37 18.81 8.92
C SER A 215 -7.90 18.61 8.57
N LYS A 216 -7.01 18.77 9.58
CA LYS A 216 -5.63 18.29 9.47
C LYS A 216 -5.61 16.77 9.50
N ILE A 217 -4.75 16.16 8.68
CA ILE A 217 -4.63 14.71 8.59
C ILE A 217 -3.50 14.23 9.52
N PRO A 218 -3.78 13.27 10.43
CA PRO A 218 -2.74 12.62 11.23
C PRO A 218 -1.81 11.79 10.36
N MET A 219 -0.51 11.87 10.62
CA MET A 219 0.53 11.23 9.82
C MET A 219 1.63 10.62 10.70
N PRO A 220 2.25 9.51 10.30
CA PRO A 220 3.34 8.87 11.02
C PRO A 220 4.66 9.58 10.71
N ILE A 221 4.78 10.82 11.14
CA ILE A 221 5.92 11.68 10.83
C ILE A 221 6.40 12.39 12.08
N ASP A 222 7.70 12.33 12.33
CA ASP A 222 8.38 13.29 13.20
C ASP A 222 8.58 14.60 12.43
N TRP A 223 7.71 15.55 12.68
CA TRP A 223 7.71 16.85 12.02
C TRP A 223 8.95 17.70 12.28
N ASN A 224 9.76 17.36 13.30
CA ASN A 224 11.04 18.04 13.52
C ASN A 224 12.01 17.83 12.36
N TYR A 225 11.93 16.68 11.66
CA TYR A 225 12.70 16.46 10.43
C TYR A 225 12.28 17.40 9.31
N ALA A 226 10.98 17.62 9.09
CA ALA A 226 10.50 18.56 8.10
C ALA A 226 10.89 20.02 8.44
N LEU A 227 10.84 20.40 9.71
CA LEU A 227 11.31 21.72 10.16
C LEU A 227 12.84 21.87 9.98
N ALA A 228 13.62 20.83 10.24
CA ALA A 228 15.05 20.81 9.99
C ALA A 228 15.41 20.95 8.51
N GLU A 229 14.62 20.33 7.60
CA GLU A 229 14.74 20.56 6.16
C GLU A 229 14.55 22.04 5.79
N LEU A 230 13.54 22.70 6.36
CA LEU A 230 13.29 24.12 6.09
C LEU A 230 14.39 25.05 6.62
N ARG A 231 15.08 24.66 7.69
CA ARG A 231 16.25 25.37 8.22
C ARG A 231 17.54 25.08 7.45
N GLY A 232 17.51 24.16 6.46
CA GLY A 232 18.69 23.77 5.70
C GLY A 232 19.65 22.84 6.48
N GLU A 233 19.21 22.24 7.56
CA GLU A 233 20.01 21.31 8.38
C GLU A 233 20.08 19.91 7.77
N MET A 234 19.18 19.58 6.85
CA MET A 234 19.21 18.34 6.09
C MET A 234 18.62 18.49 4.71
N THR A 235 18.91 17.54 3.82
CA THR A 235 18.41 17.50 2.45
C THR A 235 16.88 17.32 2.46
N PRO A 236 16.11 18.14 1.70
CA PRO A 236 14.66 18.01 1.63
C PRO A 236 14.20 16.63 1.14
N SER A 237 13.21 16.08 1.83
CA SER A 237 12.55 14.82 1.51
C SER A 237 11.03 14.89 1.73
N TYR A 238 10.58 15.73 2.67
CA TYR A 238 9.17 16.07 2.87
C TYR A 238 8.80 17.40 2.22
N THR A 239 9.60 18.43 2.49
CA THR A 239 9.29 19.82 2.16
C THR A 239 9.45 20.16 0.69
N ASN A 240 9.88 19.18 -0.13
CA ASN A 240 10.02 19.25 -1.58
C ASN A 240 9.01 18.38 -2.36
N GLY A 241 8.06 17.72 -1.69
CA GLY A 241 7.05 16.86 -2.33
C GLY A 241 7.51 15.46 -2.77
N ASP A 242 8.71 15.02 -2.40
CA ASP A 242 9.23 13.70 -2.84
C ASP A 242 8.71 12.51 -2.02
N GLY A 243 7.89 12.73 -0.99
CA GLY A 243 7.50 11.72 0.00
C GLY A 243 6.79 10.46 -0.53
N ALA A 244 6.23 10.50 -1.76
CA ALA A 244 5.56 9.34 -2.37
C ALA A 244 6.51 8.25 -2.88
N MET A 245 7.81 8.53 -3.02
CA MET A 245 8.83 7.57 -3.44
C MET A 245 9.70 7.07 -2.29
N GLY A 246 9.20 7.16 -1.06
CA GLY A 246 9.94 6.94 0.17
C GLY A 246 10.52 8.23 0.73
N VAL A 247 10.89 8.22 2.00
CA VAL A 247 11.43 9.38 2.68
C VAL A 247 12.83 9.09 3.17
N ASN A 248 13.80 9.81 2.62
CA ASN A 248 15.21 9.56 2.87
C ASN A 248 15.69 9.98 4.27
N ASN A 249 15.13 11.03 4.84
CA ASN A 249 15.66 11.65 6.07
C ASN A 249 15.36 10.93 7.40
N GLY A 250 14.58 9.84 7.38
CA GLY A 250 14.32 9.04 8.58
C GLY A 250 13.18 9.53 9.49
N GLY A 251 12.53 10.65 9.17
CA GLY A 251 11.41 11.16 9.98
C GLY A 251 10.08 10.44 9.75
N LYS A 252 9.98 9.52 8.80
CA LYS A 252 8.79 8.71 8.54
C LYS A 252 8.79 7.46 9.41
N HIS A 253 7.76 7.30 10.22
CA HIS A 253 7.55 6.14 11.08
C HIS A 253 6.88 5.00 10.28
N SER A 254 7.60 4.46 9.29
CA SER A 254 7.16 3.30 8.52
C SER A 254 7.22 2.01 9.36
N VAL A 255 6.60 0.93 8.88
CA VAL A 255 6.47 -0.33 9.64
C VAL A 255 7.83 -0.95 9.97
N ASP A 256 8.83 -0.81 9.10
CA ASP A 256 10.18 -1.33 9.32
C ASP A 256 10.89 -0.68 10.52
N VAL A 257 10.73 0.63 10.72
CA VAL A 257 11.35 1.37 11.83
C VAL A 257 10.48 1.43 13.09
N THR A 258 9.27 0.89 13.04
CA THR A 258 8.35 0.83 14.17
C THR A 258 8.07 -0.62 14.58
N TYR A 259 7.08 -1.26 13.99
CA TYR A 259 6.66 -2.63 14.35
C TYR A 259 7.77 -3.66 14.17
N VAL A 260 8.46 -3.66 13.02
CA VAL A 260 9.53 -4.63 12.75
C VAL A 260 10.72 -4.38 13.67
N ALA A 261 11.15 -3.12 13.83
CA ALA A 261 12.26 -2.79 14.73
C ALA A 261 11.96 -3.17 16.19
N ALA A 262 10.72 -2.97 16.66
CA ALA A 262 10.30 -3.38 17.99
C ALA A 262 10.30 -4.92 18.14
N ALA A 263 9.89 -5.64 17.09
CA ALA A 263 9.93 -7.11 17.08
C ALA A 263 11.37 -7.64 17.04
N GLU A 264 12.27 -7.05 16.24
CA GLU A 264 13.70 -7.38 16.22
C GLU A 264 14.33 -7.19 17.60
N ALA A 265 13.94 -6.12 18.32
CA ALA A 265 14.45 -5.83 19.67
C ALA A 265 14.09 -6.91 20.71
N THR A 266 13.08 -7.76 20.47
CA THR A 266 12.76 -8.89 21.36
C THR A 266 13.77 -10.05 21.26
N GLY A 267 14.56 -10.11 20.17
CA GLY A 267 15.45 -11.23 19.85
C GLY A 267 14.73 -12.48 19.33
N LEU A 268 13.41 -12.41 19.08
CA LEU A 268 12.60 -13.54 18.61
C LEU A 268 12.17 -13.43 17.14
N LEU A 269 12.55 -12.34 16.45
CA LEU A 269 12.27 -12.15 15.04
C LEU A 269 13.52 -12.37 14.18
N ASP A 270 13.43 -13.32 13.24
CA ASP A 270 14.39 -13.51 12.14
C ASP A 270 13.81 -12.87 10.87
N VAL A 271 14.44 -11.79 10.35
CA VAL A 271 14.01 -11.09 9.14
C VAL A 271 14.89 -11.50 7.97
N GLN A 272 14.30 -12.13 6.95
CA GLN A 272 14.99 -12.50 5.73
C GLN A 272 14.45 -11.68 4.55
N THR A 273 15.21 -10.67 4.12
CA THR A 273 14.92 -9.86 2.93
C THR A 273 15.51 -10.47 1.67
N LEU A 274 14.99 -10.09 0.49
CA LEU A 274 15.33 -10.71 -0.80
C LEU A 274 15.00 -12.20 -0.84
N HIS A 275 13.95 -12.59 -0.12
CA HIS A 275 13.41 -13.93 -0.09
C HIS A 275 12.00 -13.92 -0.69
N GLU A 276 11.90 -14.34 -1.93
CA GLU A 276 10.64 -14.37 -2.67
C GLU A 276 9.97 -15.73 -2.50
N VAL A 277 8.79 -15.75 -1.88
CA VAL A 277 7.97 -16.97 -1.80
C VAL A 277 7.38 -17.26 -3.16
N THR A 278 7.63 -18.44 -3.68
CA THR A 278 7.17 -18.89 -4.99
C THR A 278 5.98 -19.85 -4.89
N GLU A 279 5.85 -20.56 -3.78
CA GLU A 279 4.83 -21.58 -3.61
C GLU A 279 4.51 -21.84 -2.13
N ILE A 280 3.26 -22.13 -1.85
CA ILE A 280 2.78 -22.59 -0.55
C ILE A 280 1.96 -23.88 -0.74
N GLU A 281 2.14 -24.84 0.18
CA GLU A 281 1.55 -26.16 0.06
C GLU A 281 1.18 -26.70 1.45
N ARG A 282 0.14 -27.50 1.54
CA ARG A 282 -0.18 -28.27 2.74
C ARG A 282 0.37 -29.68 2.63
N ALA A 283 1.32 -30.02 3.48
CA ALA A 283 1.89 -31.37 3.55
C ALA A 283 0.89 -32.38 4.11
N ALA A 284 1.14 -33.67 3.83
CA ALA A 284 0.29 -34.77 4.28
C ALA A 284 0.19 -34.90 5.82
N ASP A 285 1.20 -34.42 6.55
CA ASP A 285 1.22 -34.38 8.01
C ASP A 285 0.44 -33.17 8.60
N GLY A 286 -0.11 -32.32 7.71
CA GLY A 286 -0.88 -31.13 8.06
C GLY A 286 -0.04 -29.89 8.33
N ARG A 287 1.27 -29.93 8.15
CA ARG A 287 2.17 -28.77 8.22
C ARG A 287 2.14 -27.97 6.92
N TRP A 288 2.63 -26.75 6.96
CA TRP A 288 2.78 -25.87 5.82
C TRP A 288 4.19 -25.97 5.25
N VAL A 289 4.29 -26.05 3.93
CA VAL A 289 5.54 -26.01 3.18
C VAL A 289 5.58 -24.72 2.37
N VAL A 290 6.65 -23.96 2.52
CA VAL A 290 6.88 -22.68 1.85
C VAL A 290 8.14 -22.82 1.00
N ARG A 291 8.01 -22.66 -0.33
CA ARG A 291 9.14 -22.63 -1.26
C ARG A 291 9.56 -21.20 -1.50
N VAL A 292 10.85 -20.96 -1.39
CA VAL A 292 11.41 -19.60 -1.38
C VAL A 292 12.65 -19.54 -2.27
N ASP A 293 12.72 -18.53 -3.09
CA ASP A 293 13.91 -18.14 -3.82
C ASP A 293 14.61 -16.98 -3.09
N ARG A 294 15.82 -17.21 -2.59
CA ARG A 294 16.70 -16.12 -2.18
C ARG A 294 17.36 -15.54 -3.41
N VAL A 295 17.16 -14.26 -3.63
CA VAL A 295 17.62 -13.57 -4.84
C VAL A 295 18.65 -12.48 -4.52
N ASP A 296 19.42 -12.07 -5.54
CA ASP A 296 20.22 -10.86 -5.48
C ASP A 296 19.40 -9.62 -5.85
N LEU A 297 20.04 -8.44 -5.85
CA LEU A 297 19.36 -7.19 -6.21
C LEU A 297 18.89 -7.13 -7.67
N ALA A 298 19.42 -7.95 -8.57
CA ALA A 298 18.99 -8.07 -9.96
C ALA A 298 17.87 -9.11 -10.16
N GLY A 299 17.49 -9.81 -9.09
CA GLY A 299 16.51 -10.91 -9.13
C GLY A 299 17.07 -12.22 -9.64
N THR A 300 18.40 -12.41 -9.55
CA THR A 300 19.04 -13.71 -9.83
C THR A 300 18.87 -14.61 -8.62
N VAL A 301 18.40 -15.85 -8.82
CA VAL A 301 18.26 -16.83 -7.75
C VAL A 301 19.65 -17.30 -7.29
N LEU A 302 19.92 -17.14 -6.02
CA LEU A 302 21.16 -17.54 -5.35
C LEU A 302 21.00 -18.84 -4.56
N GLU A 303 19.79 -19.15 -4.08
CA GLU A 303 19.47 -20.30 -3.26
C GLU A 303 17.97 -20.59 -3.34
N ASN A 304 17.61 -21.87 -3.40
CA ASN A 304 16.24 -22.32 -3.20
C ASN A 304 16.10 -22.83 -1.75
N LYS A 305 15.01 -22.46 -1.08
CA LYS A 305 14.70 -22.92 0.27
C LYS A 305 13.36 -23.63 0.32
N VAL A 306 13.28 -24.65 1.15
CA VAL A 306 12.04 -25.30 1.55
C VAL A 306 11.89 -25.13 3.05
N ILE A 307 10.88 -24.39 3.47
CA ILE A 307 10.64 -24.09 4.88
C ILE A 307 9.36 -24.79 5.31
N THR A 308 9.45 -25.58 6.40
CA THR A 308 8.31 -26.26 6.99
C THR A 308 7.88 -25.54 8.27
N THR A 309 6.57 -25.36 8.47
CA THR A 309 6.05 -24.68 9.67
C THR A 309 4.70 -25.22 10.11
N GLY A 310 4.40 -25.12 11.41
CA GLY A 310 3.07 -25.41 11.95
C GLY A 310 2.06 -24.32 11.71
N ALA A 311 2.53 -23.06 11.62
CA ALA A 311 1.67 -21.88 11.43
C ALA A 311 2.24 -20.99 10.33
N LEU A 312 1.39 -20.67 9.35
CA LEU A 312 1.71 -19.83 8.19
C LEU A 312 0.80 -18.60 8.17
N VAL A 313 1.39 -17.40 8.22
CA VAL A 313 0.67 -16.13 8.14
C VAL A 313 0.98 -15.45 6.83
N LEU A 314 -0.05 -15.21 6.03
CA LEU A 314 0.04 -14.50 4.76
C LEU A 314 -0.21 -13.01 5.00
N SER A 315 0.80 -12.19 4.70
CA SER A 315 0.80 -10.72 4.86
C SER A 315 1.51 -10.03 3.69
N ALA A 316 1.46 -10.67 2.51
CA ALA A 316 2.12 -10.19 1.29
C ALA A 316 1.36 -9.06 0.55
N GLY A 317 0.32 -8.54 1.19
CA GLY A 317 -0.60 -7.54 0.64
C GLY A 317 -1.71 -8.17 -0.20
N SER A 318 -2.84 -7.46 -0.33
CA SER A 318 -4.05 -7.98 -0.98
C SER A 318 -3.78 -8.70 -2.32
N LEU A 319 -2.94 -8.11 -3.17
CA LEU A 319 -2.61 -8.71 -4.47
C LEU A 319 -1.88 -10.05 -4.35
N ASN A 320 -0.76 -10.06 -3.64
CA ASN A 320 0.12 -11.23 -3.65
C ASN A 320 -0.39 -12.34 -2.72
N THR A 321 -1.02 -12.01 -1.59
CA THR A 321 -1.71 -12.97 -0.74
C THR A 321 -2.82 -13.68 -1.50
N THR A 322 -3.69 -12.93 -2.19
CA THR A 322 -4.77 -13.51 -3.00
C THR A 322 -4.23 -14.35 -4.15
N ARG A 323 -3.22 -13.85 -4.88
CA ARG A 323 -2.60 -14.60 -5.99
C ARG A 323 -2.00 -15.92 -5.54
N MET A 324 -1.28 -15.93 -4.39
CA MET A 324 -0.70 -17.17 -3.84
C MET A 324 -1.77 -18.19 -3.47
N LEU A 325 -2.84 -17.76 -2.79
CA LEU A 325 -3.93 -18.67 -2.39
C LEU A 325 -4.71 -19.20 -3.58
N VAL A 326 -5.09 -18.34 -4.54
CA VAL A 326 -5.83 -18.75 -5.75
C VAL A 326 -5.00 -19.71 -6.59
N ARG A 327 -3.68 -19.46 -6.72
CA ARG A 327 -2.77 -20.38 -7.41
C ARG A 327 -2.65 -21.71 -6.68
N ALA A 328 -2.47 -21.69 -5.35
CA ALA A 328 -2.36 -22.91 -4.55
C ALA A 328 -3.64 -23.76 -4.62
N ALA A 329 -4.82 -23.14 -4.61
CA ALA A 329 -6.10 -23.82 -4.84
C ALA A 329 -6.16 -24.49 -6.21
N ALA A 330 -5.84 -23.74 -7.28
CA ALA A 330 -5.92 -24.24 -8.66
C ALA A 330 -4.95 -25.38 -8.94
N LEU A 331 -3.80 -25.41 -8.28
CA LEU A 331 -2.81 -26.48 -8.39
C LEU A 331 -3.07 -27.67 -7.44
N GLY A 332 -4.08 -27.57 -6.58
CA GLY A 332 -4.36 -28.61 -5.57
C GLY A 332 -3.35 -28.68 -4.42
N HIS A 333 -2.50 -27.66 -4.25
CA HIS A 333 -1.52 -27.59 -3.19
C HIS A 333 -2.16 -27.33 -1.81
N ILE A 334 -3.29 -26.69 -1.79
CA ILE A 334 -4.13 -26.49 -0.60
C ILE A 334 -5.54 -26.91 -0.95
N PRO A 335 -5.96 -28.12 -0.59
CA PRO A 335 -7.33 -28.58 -0.84
C PRO A 335 -8.34 -27.86 0.07
N ASP A 336 -9.59 -27.88 -0.33
CA ASP A 336 -10.73 -27.41 0.47
C ASP A 336 -10.64 -25.92 0.92
N LEU A 337 -10.02 -25.07 0.09
CA LEU A 337 -10.11 -23.63 0.26
C LEU A 337 -11.53 -23.15 -0.07
N PRO A 338 -12.04 -22.10 0.61
CA PRO A 338 -13.39 -21.59 0.36
C PRO A 338 -13.63 -21.15 -1.09
N ASP A 339 -14.82 -21.42 -1.62
CA ASP A 339 -15.20 -21.09 -3.01
C ASP A 339 -15.21 -19.58 -3.31
N GLU A 340 -15.35 -18.74 -2.26
CA GLU A 340 -15.30 -17.29 -2.37
C GLU A 340 -13.87 -16.72 -2.47
N LEU A 341 -12.85 -17.57 -2.39
CA LEU A 341 -11.46 -17.15 -2.53
C LEU A 341 -11.21 -16.48 -3.89
N GLY A 342 -10.54 -15.37 -3.87
CA GLY A 342 -10.27 -14.53 -5.03
C GLY A 342 -11.40 -13.56 -5.39
N ARG A 343 -12.60 -13.74 -4.86
CA ARG A 343 -13.75 -12.85 -5.09
C ARG A 343 -13.82 -11.72 -4.07
N GLY A 344 -14.70 -10.75 -4.33
CA GLY A 344 -14.91 -9.64 -3.41
C GLY A 344 -13.71 -8.70 -3.27
N TRP A 345 -12.75 -8.77 -4.19
CA TRP A 345 -11.66 -7.82 -4.24
C TRP A 345 -12.19 -6.43 -4.63
N GLY A 346 -11.65 -5.39 -4.01
CA GLY A 346 -12.11 -4.03 -4.21
C GLY A 346 -11.01 -2.99 -4.00
N THR A 347 -11.43 -1.73 -4.03
CA THR A 347 -10.59 -0.54 -3.90
C THR A 347 -11.28 0.48 -3.00
N ASN A 348 -10.63 1.62 -2.79
CA ASN A 348 -11.30 2.81 -2.24
C ASN A 348 -11.73 3.79 -3.34
N ALA A 349 -11.96 3.34 -4.57
CA ALA A 349 -12.34 4.19 -5.70
C ALA A 349 -11.34 5.32 -5.99
N ASP A 350 -10.07 5.04 -5.84
CA ASP A 350 -8.96 6.00 -5.95
C ASP A 350 -9.02 6.83 -7.24
N ARG A 351 -8.84 8.14 -7.10
CA ARG A 351 -8.82 9.09 -8.22
C ARG A 351 -7.79 10.17 -7.99
N ILE A 352 -6.93 10.44 -8.99
CA ILE A 352 -6.02 11.58 -8.97
C ILE A 352 -6.45 12.58 -10.05
N TYR A 353 -6.54 13.84 -9.66
CA TYR A 353 -6.79 14.96 -10.55
C TYR A 353 -5.59 15.89 -10.51
N VAL A 354 -5.04 16.23 -11.68
CA VAL A 354 -4.13 17.37 -11.79
C VAL A 354 -4.97 18.64 -11.81
N TRP A 355 -4.87 19.42 -10.75
CA TRP A 355 -5.57 20.71 -10.60
C TRP A 355 -4.67 21.84 -11.11
N ARG A 356 -5.09 22.48 -12.19
CA ARG A 356 -4.39 23.59 -12.82
C ARG A 356 -5.13 24.90 -12.57
N ASN A 357 -4.41 25.87 -12.02
CA ASN A 357 -4.89 27.23 -11.84
C ASN A 357 -3.67 28.17 -11.82
N ALA A 358 -3.47 28.91 -12.90
CA ALA A 358 -2.30 29.77 -13.06
C ALA A 358 -2.28 30.97 -12.09
N SER A 359 -3.45 31.36 -11.54
CA SER A 359 -3.58 32.47 -10.62
C SER A 359 -3.46 32.07 -9.14
N ALA A 360 -3.53 30.77 -8.84
CA ALA A 360 -3.53 30.28 -7.46
C ALA A 360 -2.16 30.37 -6.77
N GLY A 361 -1.07 30.36 -7.57
CA GLY A 361 0.29 30.43 -7.03
C GLY A 361 0.62 29.29 -6.10
N PHE A 362 0.54 28.03 -6.58
CA PHE A 362 0.79 26.83 -5.77
C PHE A 362 2.23 26.69 -5.26
N GLY A 363 3.18 27.34 -5.96
CA GLY A 363 4.59 27.32 -5.63
C GLY A 363 5.40 26.29 -6.42
N ALA A 364 6.65 26.60 -6.67
CA ALA A 364 7.62 25.72 -7.34
C ALA A 364 7.99 24.50 -6.47
N ALA A 365 8.12 24.72 -5.16
CA ALA A 365 8.28 23.68 -4.16
C ALA A 365 6.96 23.50 -3.42
N GLN A 366 6.42 22.28 -3.45
CA GLN A 366 5.20 21.93 -2.76
C GLN A 366 5.51 20.96 -1.65
N GLY A 367 5.47 21.45 -0.41
CA GLY A 367 5.73 20.63 0.76
C GLY A 367 4.64 19.58 0.95
N GLY A 368 5.08 18.42 1.34
CA GLY A 368 4.23 17.28 1.60
C GLY A 368 4.50 16.64 2.96
N PRO A 369 3.97 15.45 3.19
CA PRO A 369 2.99 14.80 2.31
C PRO A 369 1.63 15.51 2.33
N VAL A 370 0.57 14.91 2.82
CA VAL A 370 -0.76 15.53 2.90
C VAL A 370 -0.89 16.30 4.22
N VAL A 371 -1.38 17.53 4.17
CA VAL A 371 -1.60 18.36 5.39
C VAL A 371 -3.08 18.37 5.76
N TYR A 372 -3.94 18.64 4.78
CA TYR A 372 -5.37 18.81 4.96
C TYR A 372 -6.18 17.82 4.13
N GLY A 373 -7.37 17.47 4.63
CA GLY A 373 -8.36 16.70 3.92
C GLY A 373 -9.77 17.19 4.19
N SER A 374 -10.65 16.97 3.24
CA SER A 374 -12.09 17.17 3.33
C SER A 374 -12.77 15.82 3.47
N LYS A 375 -13.29 15.51 4.68
CA LYS A 375 -13.99 14.27 5.00
C LYS A 375 -15.50 14.49 4.82
N ASN A 376 -16.08 13.85 3.82
CA ASN A 376 -17.52 13.96 3.49
C ASN A 376 -18.16 12.61 3.86
N TRP A 377 -18.46 12.41 5.13
CA TRP A 377 -18.85 11.14 5.72
C TRP A 377 -20.28 11.11 6.28
N ASP A 378 -21.06 12.18 6.06
CA ASP A 378 -22.44 12.30 6.57
C ASP A 378 -23.37 11.20 6.04
N ASP A 379 -23.16 10.71 4.81
CA ASP A 379 -23.82 9.52 4.28
C ASP A 379 -22.85 8.35 4.22
N PRO A 380 -23.00 7.33 5.08
CA PRO A 380 -22.10 6.18 5.12
C PRO A 380 -22.02 5.38 3.82
N LYS A 381 -23.06 5.43 2.99
CA LYS A 381 -23.13 4.67 1.72
C LYS A 381 -22.40 5.35 0.58
N SER A 382 -22.13 6.65 0.71
CA SER A 382 -21.43 7.46 -0.29
C SER A 382 -20.28 8.26 0.32
N ALA A 383 -19.81 7.87 1.50
CA ALA A 383 -18.73 8.55 2.19
C ALA A 383 -17.44 8.59 1.36
N PHE A 384 -16.80 9.76 1.32
CA PHE A 384 -15.55 9.95 0.60
C PHE A 384 -14.68 11.04 1.24
N THR A 385 -13.40 11.01 0.90
CA THR A 385 -12.40 11.98 1.34
C THR A 385 -11.70 12.59 0.13
N VAL A 386 -11.47 13.89 0.15
CA VAL A 386 -10.64 14.61 -0.83
C VAL A 386 -9.47 15.25 -0.12
N ILE A 387 -8.27 15.08 -0.67
CA ILE A 387 -7.03 15.66 -0.14
C ILE A 387 -6.27 16.42 -1.22
N GLN A 388 -5.38 17.32 -0.82
CA GLN A 388 -4.35 17.86 -1.70
C GLN A 388 -3.09 17.00 -1.55
N ALA A 389 -2.49 16.64 -2.67
CA ALA A 389 -1.20 15.98 -2.74
C ALA A 389 -0.20 16.84 -3.52
N SER A 390 1.01 16.91 -3.00
CA SER A 390 2.06 17.77 -3.55
C SER A 390 2.66 17.20 -4.83
N ILE A 391 2.98 18.09 -5.77
CA ILE A 391 3.86 17.78 -6.91
C ILE A 391 5.31 17.95 -6.45
N PRO A 392 6.25 17.05 -6.83
CA PRO A 392 7.66 17.23 -6.55
C PRO A 392 8.20 18.58 -7.05
N SER A 393 9.16 19.13 -6.33
CA SER A 393 9.74 20.44 -6.62
C SER A 393 10.23 20.56 -8.07
N LEU A 394 9.83 21.66 -8.69
CA LEU A 394 10.23 22.05 -10.04
C LEU A 394 11.01 23.36 -10.00
N PRO A 395 11.78 23.71 -11.04
CA PRO A 395 12.52 24.98 -11.09
C PRO A 395 11.63 26.24 -11.04
N VAL A 396 10.36 26.10 -11.49
CA VAL A 396 9.36 27.18 -11.54
C VAL A 396 8.01 26.65 -11.07
N ASP A 397 7.13 27.54 -10.61
CA ASP A 397 5.76 27.18 -10.29
C ASP A 397 5.04 26.62 -11.53
N PRO A 398 4.56 25.37 -11.51
CA PRO A 398 3.86 24.77 -12.65
C PRO A 398 2.43 25.31 -12.82
N GLY A 399 1.92 26.17 -11.92
CA GLY A 399 0.53 26.57 -11.85
C GLY A 399 -0.42 25.38 -11.65
N ALA A 400 0.07 24.34 -10.99
CA ALA A 400 -0.67 23.10 -10.78
C ALA A 400 -0.31 22.45 -9.45
N THR A 401 -1.24 21.69 -8.90
CA THR A 401 -1.07 20.73 -7.79
C THR A 401 -1.97 19.53 -8.04
N MET A 402 -2.08 18.61 -7.10
CA MET A 402 -2.96 17.47 -7.25
C MET A 402 -4.05 17.46 -6.21
N LEU A 403 -5.22 16.96 -6.62
CA LEU A 403 -6.29 16.54 -5.72
C LEU A 403 -6.42 15.01 -5.83
N VAL A 404 -6.57 14.37 -4.71
CA VAL A 404 -6.80 12.92 -4.63
C VAL A 404 -8.11 12.68 -3.91
N GLY A 405 -8.99 11.92 -4.55
CA GLY A 405 -10.25 11.49 -3.97
C GLY A 405 -10.26 9.98 -3.76
N TYR A 406 -10.87 9.54 -2.67
CA TYR A 406 -11.15 8.14 -2.40
C TYR A 406 -12.36 8.03 -1.48
N GLY A 407 -13.06 6.90 -1.53
CA GLY A 407 -14.30 6.72 -0.77
C GLY A 407 -14.75 5.27 -0.70
N VAL A 408 -15.98 5.06 -0.25
CA VAL A 408 -16.58 3.73 -0.21
C VAL A 408 -16.88 3.25 -1.63
N SER A 409 -16.25 2.16 -2.02
CA SER A 409 -16.49 1.51 -3.31
C SER A 409 -17.44 0.32 -3.14
N THR A 410 -18.39 0.19 -4.05
CA THR A 410 -19.26 -0.99 -4.16
C THR A 410 -18.82 -1.93 -5.27
N GLY A 411 -17.89 -1.50 -6.13
CA GLY A 411 -17.29 -2.33 -7.16
C GLY A 411 -16.54 -3.53 -6.55
N ARG A 412 -16.70 -4.70 -7.18
CA ARG A 412 -15.99 -5.91 -6.75
C ARG A 412 -15.43 -6.62 -7.96
N GLY A 413 -14.14 -6.90 -7.92
CA GLY A 413 -13.41 -7.72 -8.86
C GLY A 413 -13.14 -9.12 -8.31
N GLU A 414 -12.46 -9.90 -9.12
CA GLU A 414 -12.05 -11.26 -8.77
C GLU A 414 -10.65 -11.59 -9.30
N PHE A 415 -9.98 -12.53 -8.66
CA PHE A 415 -8.76 -13.15 -9.16
C PHE A 415 -9.08 -14.51 -9.77
N VAL A 416 -8.63 -14.74 -10.99
CA VAL A 416 -8.83 -16.00 -11.71
C VAL A 416 -7.48 -16.57 -12.10
N TYR A 417 -7.26 -17.85 -11.79
CA TYR A 417 -6.04 -18.55 -12.19
C TYR A 417 -5.96 -18.74 -13.68
N GLU A 418 -4.83 -18.42 -14.27
CA GLU A 418 -4.51 -18.58 -15.68
C GLU A 418 -3.36 -19.57 -15.85
N SER A 419 -3.66 -20.79 -16.28
CA SER A 419 -2.70 -21.89 -16.38
C SER A 419 -1.54 -21.59 -17.34
N GLY A 420 -1.78 -20.82 -18.41
CA GLY A 420 -0.74 -20.44 -19.38
C GLY A 420 0.31 -19.47 -18.82
N ALA A 421 -0.04 -18.71 -17.79
CA ALA A 421 0.85 -17.77 -17.13
C ALA A 421 1.29 -18.25 -15.73
N ASP A 422 0.71 -19.36 -15.26
CA ASP A 422 0.88 -19.93 -13.91
C ASP A 422 0.73 -18.88 -12.79
N THR A 423 -0.30 -18.05 -12.91
CA THR A 423 -0.60 -16.98 -11.94
C THR A 423 -2.09 -16.70 -11.88
N ALA A 424 -2.54 -16.05 -10.81
CA ALA A 424 -3.88 -15.50 -10.74
C ALA A 424 -3.88 -14.04 -11.23
N THR A 425 -4.80 -13.70 -12.13
CA THR A 425 -4.95 -12.39 -12.75
C THR A 425 -6.20 -11.69 -12.23
N LEU A 426 -6.09 -10.42 -11.91
CA LEU A 426 -7.20 -9.56 -11.52
C LEU A 426 -8.13 -9.31 -12.71
N ARG A 427 -9.44 -9.48 -12.51
CA ARG A 427 -10.53 -9.03 -13.37
C ARG A 427 -11.34 -7.99 -12.62
N TRP A 428 -11.25 -6.73 -13.07
CA TRP A 428 -11.98 -5.61 -12.49
C TRP A 428 -13.11 -5.18 -13.44
N PRO A 429 -14.36 -4.99 -12.95
CA PRO A 429 -15.44 -4.46 -13.78
C PRO A 429 -15.14 -3.00 -14.15
N GLY A 430 -15.23 -2.66 -15.43
CA GLY A 430 -14.84 -1.34 -15.96
C GLY A 430 -15.62 -0.16 -15.40
N ASP A 431 -16.74 -0.39 -14.73
CA ASP A 431 -17.60 0.60 -14.10
C ASP A 431 -17.67 0.46 -12.56
N GLY A 432 -16.83 -0.41 -11.99
CA GLY A 432 -16.91 -0.79 -10.58
C GLY A 432 -16.92 0.36 -9.59
N ASP A 433 -16.15 1.42 -9.86
CA ASP A 433 -16.04 2.60 -8.99
C ASP A 433 -16.80 3.82 -9.52
N ARG A 434 -17.46 3.71 -10.68
CA ARG A 434 -18.05 4.85 -11.40
C ARG A 434 -19.06 5.63 -10.55
N ALA A 435 -19.92 4.94 -9.83
CA ALA A 435 -20.98 5.57 -9.04
C ALA A 435 -20.43 6.58 -8.01
N ILE A 436 -19.44 6.18 -7.21
CA ILE A 436 -18.84 7.06 -6.19
C ILE A 436 -17.93 8.11 -6.84
N GLN A 437 -17.23 7.76 -7.91
CA GLN A 437 -16.30 8.67 -8.59
C GLN A 437 -17.04 9.79 -9.32
N GLU A 438 -18.05 9.47 -10.12
CA GLU A 438 -18.79 10.45 -10.92
C GLU A 438 -19.92 11.13 -10.13
N GLY A 439 -20.54 10.40 -9.19
CA GLY A 439 -21.64 10.92 -8.38
C GLY A 439 -21.21 11.80 -7.21
N HIS A 440 -20.03 11.59 -6.64
CA HIS A 440 -19.62 12.22 -5.40
C HIS A 440 -18.22 12.83 -5.45
N ILE A 441 -17.17 12.06 -5.74
CA ILE A 441 -15.78 12.54 -5.70
C ILE A 441 -15.54 13.61 -6.75
N GLY A 442 -15.90 13.38 -8.01
CA GLY A 442 -15.71 14.30 -9.13
C GLY A 442 -16.38 15.64 -8.90
N PRO A 443 -17.70 15.69 -8.58
CA PRO A 443 -18.39 16.93 -8.25
C PRO A 443 -17.77 17.71 -7.07
N ALA A 444 -17.30 17.00 -6.02
CA ALA A 444 -16.63 17.62 -4.89
C ALA A 444 -15.28 18.26 -5.29
N VAL A 445 -14.47 17.54 -6.05
CA VAL A 445 -13.19 18.02 -6.59
C VAL A 445 -13.41 19.24 -7.49
N GLN A 446 -14.44 19.22 -8.36
CA GLN A 446 -14.78 20.35 -9.21
C GLN A 446 -15.19 21.58 -8.39
N ARG A 447 -15.97 21.40 -7.32
CA ARG A 447 -16.40 22.47 -6.42
C ARG A 447 -15.22 23.08 -5.65
N ILE A 448 -14.27 22.25 -5.18
CA ILE A 448 -13.04 22.71 -4.52
C ILE A 448 -12.15 23.48 -5.50
N ALA A 449 -11.95 22.96 -6.70
CA ALA A 449 -11.10 23.59 -7.70
C ALA A 449 -11.66 24.95 -8.15
N GLY A 450 -12.99 25.06 -8.29
CA GLY A 450 -13.69 26.25 -8.74
C GLY A 450 -13.69 26.43 -10.26
N PRO A 451 -14.49 27.37 -10.77
CA PRO A 451 -14.72 27.56 -12.20
C PRO A 451 -13.51 28.14 -12.95
N ASP A 452 -12.57 28.76 -12.26
CA ASP A 452 -11.33 29.35 -12.76
C ASP A 452 -10.19 28.32 -12.94
N SER A 453 -10.49 27.04 -12.78
CA SER A 453 -9.52 25.95 -12.79
C SER A 453 -9.80 24.94 -13.89
N ALA A 454 -8.75 24.22 -14.30
CA ALA A 454 -8.85 23.02 -15.13
C ALA A 454 -8.46 21.79 -14.31
N LEU A 455 -9.23 20.72 -14.45
CA LEU A 455 -8.96 19.42 -13.85
C LEU A 455 -8.66 18.40 -14.93
N ILE A 456 -7.60 17.61 -14.73
CA ILE A 456 -7.25 16.48 -15.58
C ILE A 456 -7.36 15.22 -14.72
N ASP A 457 -8.34 14.39 -15.03
CA ASP A 457 -8.52 13.09 -14.39
C ASP A 457 -7.50 12.08 -14.95
N THR A 458 -6.57 11.67 -14.15
CA THR A 458 -5.52 10.73 -14.59
C THR A 458 -6.04 9.30 -14.73
N ASN A 459 -7.02 8.90 -13.93
CA ASN A 459 -7.60 7.55 -13.97
C ASN A 459 -8.49 7.33 -15.20
N ALA A 460 -9.06 8.40 -15.77
CA ALA A 460 -9.77 8.29 -17.04
C ALA A 460 -8.86 7.85 -18.20
N LEU A 461 -7.55 8.16 -18.09
CA LEU A 461 -6.54 7.77 -19.06
C LEU A 461 -5.92 6.41 -18.72
N PHE A 462 -5.74 6.12 -17.43
CA PHE A 462 -5.00 4.96 -16.93
C PHE A 462 -5.65 4.43 -15.64
N PRO A 463 -6.68 3.55 -15.75
CA PRO A 463 -7.33 2.98 -14.57
C PRO A 463 -6.32 2.25 -13.68
N SER A 464 -6.19 2.75 -12.46
CA SER A 464 -5.23 2.22 -11.49
C SER A 464 -5.68 2.41 -10.06
N THR A 465 -5.20 1.57 -9.15
CA THR A 465 -5.38 1.71 -7.71
C THR A 465 -4.08 1.46 -6.96
N TRP A 466 -3.92 2.14 -5.84
CA TRP A 466 -2.90 1.89 -4.81
C TRP A 466 -3.53 1.45 -3.48
N HIS A 467 -4.84 1.24 -3.45
CA HIS A 467 -5.59 0.68 -2.33
C HIS A 467 -6.21 -0.69 -2.68
N PRO A 468 -5.39 -1.72 -3.00
CA PRO A 468 -5.89 -3.07 -3.25
C PRO A 468 -6.39 -3.70 -1.95
N LEU A 469 -7.65 -4.19 -1.93
CA LEU A 469 -8.35 -4.66 -0.72
C LEU A 469 -9.20 -5.89 -1.02
N GLY A 470 -9.19 -6.86 -0.11
CA GLY A 470 -9.99 -8.08 -0.26
C GLY A 470 -9.32 -9.16 -1.12
N GLY A 471 -10.11 -10.17 -1.47
CA GLY A 471 -9.71 -11.39 -2.18
C GLY A 471 -9.59 -12.62 -1.27
N ALA A 472 -9.40 -12.41 0.04
CA ALA A 472 -9.52 -13.43 1.09
C ALA A 472 -10.36 -12.86 2.25
N ASN A 473 -11.54 -12.36 1.93
CA ASN A 473 -12.35 -11.48 2.76
C ASN A 473 -12.77 -12.13 4.08
N MET A 474 -12.72 -11.34 5.17
CA MET A 474 -13.32 -11.71 6.44
C MET A 474 -14.82 -12.01 6.31
N GLY A 475 -15.28 -13.05 7.00
CA GLY A 475 -16.66 -13.50 6.97
C GLY A 475 -17.03 -14.43 5.80
N SER A 476 -16.15 -14.63 4.82
CA SER A 476 -16.38 -15.55 3.70
C SER A 476 -15.22 -16.51 3.44
N VAL A 477 -14.01 -16.01 3.29
CA VAL A 477 -12.78 -16.83 3.12
C VAL A 477 -12.06 -17.03 4.44
N CYS A 478 -12.04 -16.01 5.27
CA CYS A 478 -11.46 -16.04 6.61
C CYS A 478 -12.51 -15.74 7.67
N ASP A 479 -12.25 -16.17 8.91
CA ASP A 479 -12.98 -15.64 10.05
C ASP A 479 -12.55 -14.18 10.33
N LEU A 480 -13.16 -13.56 11.35
CA LEU A 480 -12.84 -12.17 11.68
C LEU A 480 -11.44 -11.96 12.26
N ASP A 481 -10.78 -13.03 12.69
CA ASP A 481 -9.41 -13.02 13.20
C ASP A 481 -8.39 -13.44 12.14
N GLY A 482 -8.83 -13.61 10.88
CA GLY A 482 -7.97 -13.93 9.76
C GLY A 482 -7.60 -15.41 9.61
N ARG A 483 -8.20 -16.33 10.38
CA ARG A 483 -8.02 -17.77 10.14
C ARG A 483 -8.71 -18.14 8.84
N VAL A 484 -7.99 -18.76 7.90
CA VAL A 484 -8.59 -19.27 6.67
C VAL A 484 -9.52 -20.44 7.00
N LEU A 485 -10.79 -20.33 6.60
CA LEU A 485 -11.82 -21.31 6.92
C LEU A 485 -11.44 -22.70 6.37
N GLY A 486 -11.60 -23.71 7.21
CA GLY A 486 -11.22 -25.10 6.88
C GLY A 486 -9.70 -25.41 6.93
N GLN A 487 -8.83 -24.40 7.12
CA GLN A 487 -7.37 -24.56 7.06
C GLN A 487 -6.72 -24.28 8.42
N ARG A 488 -6.38 -25.34 9.14
CA ARG A 488 -5.74 -25.21 10.45
C ARG A 488 -4.32 -24.66 10.32
N GLY A 489 -3.99 -23.60 11.08
CA GLY A 489 -2.67 -22.97 11.10
C GLY A 489 -2.34 -22.11 9.88
N LEU A 490 -3.37 -21.74 9.08
CA LEU A 490 -3.22 -20.79 7.99
C LEU A 490 -4.01 -19.51 8.30
N TYR A 491 -3.32 -18.37 8.16
CA TYR A 491 -3.88 -17.06 8.50
C TYR A 491 -3.64 -16.06 7.39
N VAL A 492 -4.57 -15.12 7.20
CA VAL A 492 -4.43 -13.93 6.34
C VAL A 492 -4.54 -12.70 7.21
N ILE A 493 -3.46 -11.95 7.35
CA ILE A 493 -3.39 -10.75 8.18
C ILE A 493 -2.83 -9.59 7.34
N ASP A 494 -3.60 -9.10 6.39
CA ASP A 494 -3.23 -7.97 5.53
C ASP A 494 -4.47 -7.37 4.81
N GLY A 495 -4.22 -6.59 3.75
CA GLY A 495 -5.28 -6.00 2.93
C GLY A 495 -6.21 -7.02 2.25
N ALA A 496 -5.79 -8.29 2.08
CA ALA A 496 -6.64 -9.34 1.51
C ALA A 496 -7.81 -9.71 2.43
N LEU A 497 -7.65 -9.53 3.74
CA LEU A 497 -8.69 -9.79 4.73
C LEU A 497 -9.83 -8.77 4.69
N MET A 498 -9.60 -7.56 4.15
CA MET A 498 -10.56 -6.46 4.16
C MET A 498 -11.80 -6.76 3.28
N PRO A 499 -12.98 -6.15 3.60
CA PRO A 499 -14.24 -6.40 2.88
C PRO A 499 -14.33 -5.69 1.51
N GLY A 500 -13.21 -5.33 0.89
CA GLY A 500 -13.12 -4.68 -0.41
C GLY A 500 -13.15 -3.15 -0.39
N ASN A 501 -13.22 -2.52 0.78
CA ASN A 501 -12.95 -1.10 1.04
C ASN A 501 -12.55 -0.88 2.50
N THR A 502 -12.17 0.32 2.87
CA THR A 502 -11.81 0.71 4.24
C THR A 502 -12.57 1.94 4.73
N ALA A 503 -13.88 1.97 4.44
CA ALA A 503 -14.83 2.93 5.01
C ALA A 503 -14.39 4.40 4.81
N ALA A 504 -14.15 4.79 3.55
CA ALA A 504 -13.74 6.14 3.12
C ALA A 504 -12.39 6.63 3.69
N CYS A 505 -11.61 5.73 4.28
CA CYS A 505 -10.27 6.02 4.78
C CYS A 505 -9.20 5.34 3.91
N ASN A 506 -7.99 5.89 3.90
CA ASN A 506 -6.85 5.17 3.36
C ASN A 506 -6.59 3.90 4.20
N PRO A 507 -6.18 2.76 3.58
CA PRO A 507 -6.29 1.45 4.22
C PRO A 507 -5.31 1.18 5.36
N SER A 508 -4.16 1.85 5.35
CA SER A 508 -3.00 1.53 6.20
C SER A 508 -3.34 1.38 7.68
N MET A 509 -4.02 2.38 8.25
CA MET A 509 -4.37 2.40 9.66
C MET A 509 -5.44 1.33 10.00
N THR A 510 -6.41 1.14 9.13
CA THR A 510 -7.45 0.13 9.33
C THR A 510 -6.90 -1.28 9.22
N ILE A 511 -6.01 -1.56 8.23
CA ILE A 511 -5.34 -2.87 8.13
C ILE A 511 -4.54 -3.16 9.41
N ALA A 512 -3.77 -2.17 9.91
CA ALA A 512 -3.01 -2.34 11.14
C ALA A 512 -3.92 -2.54 12.37
N ALA A 513 -5.01 -1.80 12.48
CA ALA A 513 -5.96 -1.92 13.61
C ALA A 513 -6.71 -3.26 13.60
N VAL A 514 -7.10 -3.75 12.42
CA VAL A 514 -7.68 -5.10 12.26
C VAL A 514 -6.66 -6.17 12.59
N ALA A 515 -5.39 -6.01 12.17
CA ALA A 515 -4.31 -6.92 12.54
C ALA A 515 -4.08 -6.94 14.07
N GLU A 516 -4.06 -5.77 14.74
CA GLU A 516 -3.94 -5.69 16.20
C GLU A 516 -5.08 -6.42 16.93
N ARG A 517 -6.32 -6.28 16.42
CA ARG A 517 -7.49 -6.99 16.93
C ARG A 517 -7.36 -8.50 16.73
N ALA A 518 -6.99 -8.92 15.51
CA ALA A 518 -6.84 -10.32 15.19
C ALA A 518 -5.75 -10.97 16.07
N LEU A 519 -4.57 -10.33 16.15
CA LEU A 519 -3.45 -10.85 16.95
C LEU A 519 -3.74 -10.88 18.44
N GLU A 520 -4.54 -9.95 18.99
CA GLU A 520 -4.98 -10.02 20.38
C GLU A 520 -5.74 -11.34 20.66
N ASN A 521 -6.63 -11.74 19.75
CA ASN A 521 -7.36 -12.99 19.86
C ASN A 521 -6.49 -14.21 19.58
N LEU A 522 -5.69 -14.20 18.49
CA LEU A 522 -4.82 -15.30 18.11
C LEU A 522 -3.78 -15.63 19.19
N VAL A 523 -3.17 -14.61 19.80
CA VAL A 523 -2.24 -14.82 20.91
C VAL A 523 -2.93 -15.53 22.09
N ARG A 524 -4.17 -15.15 22.38
CA ARG A 524 -4.92 -15.74 23.49
C ARG A 524 -5.40 -17.17 23.22
N THR A 525 -5.72 -17.51 21.96
CA THR A 525 -6.40 -18.78 21.62
C THR A 525 -5.51 -19.78 20.89
N ASP A 526 -4.56 -19.33 20.08
CA ASP A 526 -3.82 -20.17 19.16
C ASP A 526 -2.36 -20.38 19.60
N VAL A 527 -1.75 -19.42 20.32
CA VAL A 527 -0.41 -19.62 20.88
C VAL A 527 -0.42 -20.74 21.93
N GLY A 528 0.50 -21.68 21.78
CA GLY A 528 0.58 -22.90 22.61
C GLY A 528 -0.31 -24.05 22.13
N THR A 529 -1.14 -23.84 21.10
CA THR A 529 -1.99 -24.92 20.52
C THR A 529 -1.77 -25.13 19.03
N LEU A 530 -1.76 -24.04 18.25
CA LEU A 530 -1.52 -24.02 16.80
C LEU A 530 -0.26 -23.25 16.42
N ILE A 531 0.07 -22.23 17.20
CA ILE A 531 1.22 -21.34 17.06
C ILE A 531 2.24 -21.61 18.15
#